data_10cfaa09a2decc56e4596b5f1538c79d
#
_entry.id   10cfaa09a2decc56e4596b5f1538c79d
#
_cell.length_a   1.000
_cell.length_b   1.000
_cell.length_c   1.000
_cell.angle_alpha   90.00
_cell.angle_beta   90.00
_cell.angle_gamma   90.00
#
_symmetry.space_group_name_H-M   'P 1'
#
loop_
_entity.id
_entity.type
_entity.pdbx_description
1 polymer ?
#
loop_
_entity_poly.entity_id
_entity_poly.type
_entity_poly.pdbx_seq_one_letter_code
_entity_poly.pdbx_strand_id
1 'polypeptide(L)'
;MLLAIDVGNTNITIGVFDKEKLITTFRMTTKMQRTSDEYGITIIDLLEHNEISHNEIKDAIISSVVPNVMHSLCSGMIKYFGIQPMVVEPGVKTGIRITSENPAQIGADRIVDAVGAYELYGGPVVVIDYGTATTYDFVNGNGDFFAGVTSPGIRISAKALWEDAAKLPEIEIKKPSTILARETISSMQAGLIFGQIGQTEYIVKNMIKESGLKDVKVVATGGLGKIIANETKYIQYYNPTLTLEGMRLIYAKQKR
;
A
#
# COMPACT_ATOMS: atom_id res chain seq x y z
N MET A 1 -11.88 -16.12 -11.24
CA MET A 1 -11.38 -14.83 -10.76
C MET A 1 -10.32 -15.04 -9.68
N LEU A 2 -9.47 -14.05 -9.43
CA LEU A 2 -8.43 -14.02 -8.39
C LEU A 2 -8.81 -13.01 -7.31
N LEU A 3 -8.69 -13.40 -6.02
CA LEU A 3 -8.70 -12.47 -4.89
C LEU A 3 -7.27 -12.06 -4.54
N ALA A 4 -6.99 -10.77 -4.55
CA ALA A 4 -5.77 -10.18 -3.99
C ALA A 4 -6.12 -9.51 -2.66
N ILE A 5 -5.52 -9.98 -1.56
CA ILE A 5 -5.86 -9.56 -0.20
C ILE A 5 -4.61 -8.95 0.45
N ASP A 6 -4.59 -7.64 0.60
CA ASP A 6 -3.53 -6.93 1.31
C ASP A 6 -3.93 -6.66 2.76
N VAL A 7 -3.16 -7.18 3.71
CA VAL A 7 -3.43 -7.09 5.16
C VAL A 7 -2.47 -6.09 5.78
N GLY A 8 -2.88 -4.82 5.76
CA GLY A 8 -2.17 -3.73 6.42
C GLY A 8 -2.54 -3.59 7.90
N ASN A 9 -1.78 -2.77 8.65
CA ASN A 9 -2.00 -2.53 10.08
C ASN A 9 -3.37 -1.88 10.41
N THR A 10 -3.96 -1.17 9.48
CA THR A 10 -5.23 -0.45 9.70
C THR A 10 -6.39 -1.10 8.96
N ASN A 11 -6.19 -1.47 7.71
CA ASN A 11 -7.22 -2.04 6.85
C ASN A 11 -6.70 -3.29 6.13
N ILE A 12 -7.62 -4.20 5.87
CA ILE A 12 -7.49 -5.27 4.89
C ILE A 12 -8.13 -4.76 3.61
N THR A 13 -7.36 -4.67 2.53
CA THR A 13 -7.85 -4.28 1.21
C THR A 13 -7.93 -5.51 0.32
N ILE A 14 -9.08 -5.72 -0.30
CA ILE A 14 -9.37 -6.89 -1.15
C ILE A 14 -9.66 -6.38 -2.56
N GLY A 15 -8.96 -6.92 -3.55
CA GLY A 15 -9.23 -6.71 -4.97
C GLY A 15 -9.70 -7.99 -5.64
N VAL A 16 -10.70 -7.87 -6.49
CA VAL A 16 -11.19 -8.99 -7.32
C VAL A 16 -10.74 -8.76 -8.75
N PHE A 17 -9.97 -9.69 -9.29
CA PHE A 17 -9.49 -9.63 -10.66
C PHE A 17 -10.15 -10.71 -11.54
N ASP A 18 -10.63 -10.29 -12.70
CA ASP A 18 -10.89 -11.18 -13.81
C ASP A 18 -9.73 -11.05 -14.80
N LYS A 19 -8.84 -12.05 -14.85
CA LYS A 19 -7.56 -12.01 -15.56
C LYS A 19 -6.71 -10.80 -15.12
N GLU A 20 -6.59 -9.80 -15.99
CA GLU A 20 -5.81 -8.58 -15.73
C GLU A 20 -6.67 -7.42 -15.24
N LYS A 21 -7.99 -7.51 -15.36
CA LYS A 21 -8.90 -6.42 -15.04
C LYS A 21 -9.31 -6.47 -13.57
N LEU A 22 -9.07 -5.40 -12.85
CA LEU A 22 -9.63 -5.18 -11.51
C LEU A 22 -11.13 -4.88 -11.65
N ILE A 23 -11.97 -5.74 -11.10
CA ILE A 23 -13.43 -5.64 -11.18
C ILE A 23 -13.96 -4.75 -10.07
N THR A 24 -13.55 -5.01 -8.83
CA THR A 24 -14.01 -4.26 -7.66
C THR A 24 -12.99 -4.36 -6.52
N THR A 25 -13.15 -3.49 -5.53
CA THR A 25 -12.32 -3.50 -4.32
C THR A 25 -13.19 -3.34 -3.07
N PHE A 26 -12.77 -4.01 -2.00
CA PHE A 26 -13.42 -3.93 -0.69
C PHE A 26 -12.39 -3.56 0.38
N ARG A 27 -12.87 -3.02 1.50
CA ARG A 27 -12.04 -2.77 2.68
C ARG A 27 -12.71 -3.27 3.94
N MET A 28 -11.91 -3.90 4.78
CA MET A 28 -12.29 -4.32 6.13
C MET A 28 -11.30 -3.71 7.13
N THR A 29 -11.70 -3.44 8.35
CA THR A 29 -10.76 -3.01 9.39
C THR A 29 -9.94 -4.20 9.89
N THR A 30 -8.62 -4.01 10.04
CA THR A 30 -7.71 -5.01 10.60
C THR A 30 -7.80 -5.08 12.12
N LYS A 31 -8.13 -3.97 12.79
CA LYS A 31 -8.10 -3.85 14.26
C LYS A 31 -9.09 -4.75 14.99
N MET A 32 -10.13 -5.23 14.32
CA MET A 32 -11.07 -6.20 14.90
C MET A 32 -10.52 -7.61 14.71
N GLN A 33 -10.34 -8.33 15.81
CA GLN A 33 -10.06 -9.76 15.75
C GLN A 33 -11.29 -10.49 15.21
N ARG A 34 -11.08 -11.32 14.21
CA ARG A 34 -12.12 -12.13 13.55
C ARG A 34 -11.73 -13.59 13.54
N THR A 35 -12.71 -14.43 13.67
CA THR A 35 -12.59 -15.87 13.46
C THR A 35 -12.49 -16.18 11.95
N SER A 36 -12.14 -17.43 11.61
CA SER A 36 -12.16 -17.89 10.22
C SER A 36 -13.54 -17.79 9.58
N ASP A 37 -14.59 -18.00 10.38
CA ASP A 37 -15.96 -17.93 9.89
C ASP A 37 -16.38 -16.50 9.57
N GLU A 38 -16.04 -15.55 10.43
CA GLU A 38 -16.31 -14.13 10.19
C GLU A 38 -15.57 -13.60 8.96
N TYR A 39 -14.31 -14.02 8.73
CA TYR A 39 -13.60 -13.66 7.49
C TYR A 39 -14.29 -14.26 6.27
N GLY A 40 -14.55 -15.57 6.27
CA GLY A 40 -15.14 -16.27 5.14
C GLY A 40 -16.50 -15.70 4.75
N ILE A 41 -17.42 -15.58 5.73
CA ILE A 41 -18.77 -15.07 5.50
C ILE A 41 -18.74 -13.61 5.06
N THR A 42 -17.95 -12.75 5.73
CA THR A 42 -17.86 -11.32 5.34
C THR A 42 -17.35 -11.16 3.91
N ILE A 43 -16.35 -11.94 3.48
CA ILE A 43 -15.83 -11.86 2.11
C ILE A 43 -16.90 -12.34 1.11
N ILE A 44 -17.63 -13.41 1.42
CA ILE A 44 -18.76 -13.88 0.57
C ILE A 44 -19.82 -12.79 0.45
N ASP A 45 -20.28 -12.21 1.55
CA ASP A 45 -21.31 -11.17 1.55
C ASP A 45 -20.87 -9.96 0.71
N LEU A 46 -19.59 -9.54 0.82
CA LEU A 46 -19.05 -8.45 0.01
C LEU A 46 -19.01 -8.77 -1.48
N LEU A 47 -18.71 -10.01 -1.85
CA LEU A 47 -18.71 -10.47 -3.25
C LEU A 47 -20.14 -10.49 -3.79
N GLU A 48 -21.07 -11.12 -3.07
CA GLU A 48 -22.46 -11.25 -3.48
C GLU A 48 -23.16 -9.90 -3.59
N HIS A 49 -22.86 -8.95 -2.70
CA HIS A 49 -23.36 -7.57 -2.80
C HIS A 49 -22.89 -6.85 -4.08
N ASN A 50 -21.80 -7.31 -4.68
CA ASN A 50 -21.30 -6.81 -5.96
C ASN A 50 -21.58 -7.76 -7.13
N GLU A 51 -22.59 -8.63 -6.99
CA GLU A 51 -23.06 -9.56 -8.02
C GLU A 51 -21.97 -10.55 -8.49
N ILE A 52 -21.01 -10.87 -7.60
CA ILE A 52 -19.94 -11.83 -7.87
C ILE A 52 -20.19 -13.08 -7.03
N SER A 53 -20.40 -14.21 -7.68
CA SER A 53 -20.53 -15.48 -6.98
C SER A 53 -19.18 -15.89 -6.38
N HIS A 54 -19.17 -16.27 -5.10
CA HIS A 54 -17.97 -16.80 -4.45
C HIS A 54 -17.40 -18.03 -5.19
N ASN A 55 -18.24 -18.79 -5.90
CA ASN A 55 -17.82 -19.92 -6.72
C ASN A 55 -17.00 -19.52 -7.96
N GLU A 56 -17.01 -18.25 -8.37
CA GLU A 56 -16.19 -17.73 -9.45
C GLU A 56 -14.75 -17.45 -9.02
N ILE A 57 -14.51 -17.34 -7.71
CA ILE A 57 -13.18 -17.19 -7.16
C ILE A 57 -12.47 -18.54 -7.23
N LYS A 58 -11.33 -18.58 -7.91
CA LYS A 58 -10.56 -19.82 -8.12
C LYS A 58 -9.21 -19.81 -7.44
N ASP A 59 -8.69 -18.64 -7.14
CA ASP A 59 -7.39 -18.45 -6.52
C ASP A 59 -7.40 -17.24 -5.60
N ALA A 60 -6.45 -17.21 -4.66
CA ALA A 60 -6.23 -16.07 -3.79
C ALA A 60 -4.73 -15.85 -3.55
N ILE A 61 -4.32 -14.58 -3.46
CA ILE A 61 -2.99 -14.18 -3.03
C ILE A 61 -3.12 -13.21 -1.86
N ILE A 62 -2.29 -13.39 -0.83
CA ILE A 62 -2.29 -12.58 0.38
C ILE A 62 -0.90 -11.96 0.58
N SER A 63 -0.87 -10.64 0.75
CA SER A 63 0.24 -9.88 1.31
C SER A 63 -0.12 -9.47 2.72
N SER A 64 0.79 -9.58 3.69
CA SER A 64 0.49 -9.22 5.07
C SER A 64 1.69 -8.70 5.83
N VAL A 65 1.44 -7.66 6.62
CA VAL A 65 2.34 -7.17 7.68
C VAL A 65 1.76 -7.41 9.09
N VAL A 66 0.68 -8.21 9.19
CA VAL A 66 -0.04 -8.49 10.45
C VAL A 66 -0.14 -10.00 10.68
N PRO A 67 0.86 -10.65 11.29
CA PRO A 67 0.90 -12.11 11.44
C PRO A 67 -0.31 -12.71 12.16
N ASN A 68 -0.85 -12.00 13.15
CA ASN A 68 -1.95 -12.50 13.99
C ASN A 68 -3.27 -12.73 13.23
N VAL A 69 -3.44 -12.11 12.06
CA VAL A 69 -4.63 -12.24 11.22
C VAL A 69 -4.54 -13.48 10.32
N MET A 70 -3.34 -13.88 9.95
CA MET A 70 -3.08 -14.82 8.87
C MET A 70 -3.72 -16.19 9.07
N HIS A 71 -3.63 -16.75 10.29
CA HIS A 71 -4.20 -18.07 10.57
C HIS A 71 -5.72 -18.10 10.30
N SER A 72 -6.46 -17.15 10.86
CA SER A 72 -7.92 -17.08 10.70
C SER A 72 -8.32 -16.75 9.27
N LEU A 73 -7.61 -15.83 8.61
CA LEU A 73 -7.90 -15.45 7.22
C LEU A 73 -7.65 -16.62 6.26
N CYS A 74 -6.50 -17.27 6.32
CA CYS A 74 -6.20 -18.44 5.49
C CYS A 74 -7.17 -19.59 5.74
N SER A 75 -7.50 -19.88 7.01
CA SER A 75 -8.50 -20.91 7.36
C SER A 75 -9.88 -20.57 6.80
N GLY A 76 -10.27 -19.30 6.82
CA GLY A 76 -11.52 -18.83 6.21
C GLY A 76 -11.55 -19.06 4.69
N MET A 77 -10.43 -18.74 4.00
CA MET A 77 -10.31 -19.00 2.56
C MET A 77 -10.43 -20.50 2.22
N ILE A 78 -9.78 -21.36 3.00
CA ILE A 78 -9.86 -22.80 2.80
C ILE A 78 -11.28 -23.31 3.06
N LYS A 79 -11.89 -22.91 4.18
CA LYS A 79 -13.19 -23.43 4.63
C LYS A 79 -14.34 -23.00 3.72
N TYR A 80 -14.35 -21.74 3.30
CA TYR A 80 -15.48 -21.13 2.60
C TYR A 80 -15.32 -21.06 1.09
N PHE A 81 -14.08 -21.03 0.59
CA PHE A 81 -13.79 -20.95 -0.84
C PHE A 81 -13.15 -22.22 -1.39
N GLY A 82 -12.68 -23.13 -0.52
CA GLY A 82 -11.92 -24.29 -0.94
C GLY A 82 -10.53 -23.96 -1.53
N ILE A 83 -10.00 -22.75 -1.22
CA ILE A 83 -8.78 -22.23 -1.82
C ILE A 83 -7.68 -22.15 -0.76
N GLN A 84 -6.54 -22.79 -1.03
CA GLN A 84 -5.29 -22.54 -0.30
C GLN A 84 -4.66 -21.25 -0.85
N PRO A 85 -4.68 -20.11 -0.13
CA PRO A 85 -4.15 -18.86 -0.68
C PRO A 85 -2.63 -18.93 -0.80
N MET A 86 -2.10 -18.28 -1.84
CA MET A 86 -0.69 -17.96 -1.93
C MET A 86 -0.35 -16.84 -0.97
N VAL A 87 0.66 -16.99 -0.13
CA VAL A 87 1.14 -15.93 0.75
C VAL A 87 2.43 -15.34 0.16
N VAL A 88 2.52 -14.02 0.11
CA VAL A 88 3.75 -13.32 -0.30
C VAL A 88 4.74 -13.38 0.86
N GLU A 89 5.70 -14.30 0.74
CA GLU A 89 6.73 -14.57 1.76
C GLU A 89 8.08 -14.84 1.10
N PRO A 90 9.19 -14.90 1.87
CA PRO A 90 10.49 -15.21 1.32
C PRO A 90 10.48 -16.51 0.49
N GLY A 91 11.03 -16.45 -0.72
CA GLY A 91 11.06 -17.56 -1.68
C GLY A 91 10.02 -17.45 -2.82
N VAL A 92 9.02 -16.59 -2.69
CA VAL A 92 8.09 -16.32 -3.79
C VAL A 92 8.82 -15.56 -4.92
N LYS A 93 8.61 -15.99 -6.16
CA LYS A 93 9.19 -15.33 -7.34
C LYS A 93 8.47 -14.01 -7.60
N THR A 94 9.05 -12.91 -7.15
CA THR A 94 8.44 -11.57 -7.30
C THR A 94 8.78 -10.90 -8.63
N GLY A 95 9.91 -11.25 -9.22
CA GLY A 95 10.43 -10.60 -10.45
C GLY A 95 11.33 -9.40 -10.18
N ILE A 96 11.48 -9.00 -8.92
CA ILE A 96 12.51 -8.05 -8.45
C ILE A 96 13.46 -8.79 -7.50
N ARG A 97 14.67 -8.27 -7.35
CA ARG A 97 15.68 -8.78 -6.44
C ARG A 97 15.87 -7.82 -5.28
N ILE A 98 15.75 -8.31 -4.06
CA ILE A 98 15.97 -7.49 -2.87
C ILE A 98 17.46 -7.52 -2.54
N THR A 99 18.12 -6.38 -2.64
CA THR A 99 19.57 -6.23 -2.43
C THR A 99 19.90 -5.35 -1.22
N SER A 100 18.90 -5.02 -0.40
CA SER A 100 19.12 -4.36 0.90
C SER A 100 19.92 -5.25 1.85
N GLU A 101 20.57 -4.65 2.85
CA GLU A 101 21.40 -5.38 3.83
C GLU A 101 20.63 -6.46 4.59
N ASN A 102 19.36 -6.23 4.88
CA ASN A 102 18.46 -7.15 5.61
C ASN A 102 17.15 -7.40 4.85
N PRO A 103 17.13 -8.24 3.83
CA PRO A 103 15.94 -8.49 3.01
C PRO A 103 14.70 -8.95 3.78
N ALA A 104 14.91 -9.74 4.86
CA ALA A 104 13.84 -10.27 5.69
C ALA A 104 13.09 -9.21 6.53
N GLN A 105 13.64 -8.00 6.65
CA GLN A 105 13.01 -6.89 7.37
C GLN A 105 12.09 -6.04 6.48
N ILE A 106 12.09 -6.27 5.17
CA ILE A 106 11.22 -5.54 4.26
C ILE A 106 9.83 -6.14 4.30
N GLY A 107 8.83 -5.32 4.62
CA GLY A 107 7.43 -5.74 4.63
C GLY A 107 6.97 -6.24 3.26
N ALA A 108 6.07 -7.22 3.25
CA ALA A 108 5.53 -7.79 2.04
C ALA A 108 4.81 -6.74 1.16
N ASP A 109 4.12 -5.79 1.78
CA ASP A 109 3.47 -4.64 1.14
C ASP A 109 4.45 -3.82 0.30
N ARG A 110 5.63 -3.48 0.85
CA ARG A 110 6.67 -2.73 0.13
C ARG A 110 7.22 -3.50 -1.08
N ILE A 111 7.39 -4.82 -0.94
CA ILE A 111 7.83 -5.68 -2.05
C ILE A 111 6.78 -5.71 -3.14
N VAL A 112 5.52 -5.86 -2.76
CA VAL A 112 4.38 -5.90 -3.70
C VAL A 112 4.25 -4.58 -4.44
N ASP A 113 4.34 -3.44 -3.75
CA ASP A 113 4.30 -2.11 -4.37
C ASP A 113 5.47 -1.88 -5.32
N ALA A 114 6.68 -2.31 -4.93
CA ALA A 114 7.87 -2.24 -5.78
C ALA A 114 7.71 -3.08 -7.06
N VAL A 115 7.15 -4.29 -6.96
CA VAL A 115 6.83 -5.12 -8.14
C VAL A 115 5.80 -4.42 -9.02
N GLY A 116 4.71 -3.91 -8.45
CA GLY A 116 3.68 -3.20 -9.18
C GLY A 116 4.25 -2.00 -9.96
N ALA A 117 5.04 -1.18 -9.28
CA ALA A 117 5.64 0.01 -9.91
C ALA A 117 6.66 -0.35 -10.99
N TYR A 118 7.56 -1.30 -10.73
CA TYR A 118 8.58 -1.72 -11.69
C TYR A 118 7.97 -2.34 -12.95
N GLU A 119 7.00 -3.23 -12.81
CA GLU A 119 6.37 -3.93 -13.94
C GLU A 119 5.45 -3.02 -14.76
N LEU A 120 4.70 -2.11 -14.12
CA LEU A 120 3.74 -1.25 -14.81
C LEU A 120 4.37 0.00 -15.43
N TYR A 121 5.39 0.55 -14.77
CA TYR A 121 5.97 1.83 -15.16
C TYR A 121 7.43 1.70 -15.63
N GLY A 122 8.10 0.57 -15.36
CA GLY A 122 9.51 0.33 -15.65
C GLY A 122 10.44 0.98 -14.63
N GLY A 123 11.72 0.57 -14.65
CA GLY A 123 12.76 1.12 -13.78
C GLY A 123 13.74 2.04 -14.53
N PRO A 124 14.56 2.83 -13.81
CA PRO A 124 14.55 2.95 -12.36
C PRO A 124 13.32 3.68 -11.83
N VAL A 125 12.84 3.30 -10.62
CA VAL A 125 11.60 3.85 -10.04
C VAL A 125 11.71 4.03 -8.53
N VAL A 126 11.19 5.17 -8.03
CA VAL A 126 10.89 5.40 -6.62
C VAL A 126 9.41 5.16 -6.41
N VAL A 127 9.07 4.32 -5.48
CA VAL A 127 7.69 4.02 -5.07
C VAL A 127 7.41 4.70 -3.74
N ILE A 128 6.30 5.41 -3.65
CA ILE A 128 5.89 6.09 -2.42
C ILE A 128 4.54 5.52 -1.99
N ASP A 129 4.48 4.89 -0.82
CA ASP A 129 3.19 4.53 -0.21
C ASP A 129 2.84 5.49 0.93
N TYR A 130 1.71 6.18 0.80
CA TYR A 130 1.13 7.03 1.84
C TYR A 130 0.15 6.22 2.71
N GLY A 131 0.69 5.24 3.39
CA GLY A 131 -0.02 4.32 4.28
C GLY A 131 0.01 4.74 5.76
N THR A 132 0.05 3.75 6.65
CA THR A 132 0.25 3.94 8.10
C THR A 132 1.59 4.61 8.37
N ALA A 133 2.67 4.13 7.75
CA ALA A 133 3.90 4.86 7.52
C ALA A 133 3.87 5.44 6.10
N THR A 134 4.69 6.46 5.82
CA THR A 134 5.04 6.84 4.45
C THR A 134 6.37 6.20 4.12
N THR A 135 6.39 5.33 3.13
CA THR A 135 7.61 4.67 2.65
C THR A 135 8.01 5.20 1.28
N TYR A 136 9.31 5.23 1.03
CA TYR A 136 9.93 5.60 -0.23
C TYR A 136 10.89 4.48 -0.59
N ASP A 137 10.59 3.71 -1.62
CA ASP A 137 11.30 2.52 -2.01
C ASP A 137 11.93 2.69 -3.38
N PHE A 138 13.21 2.35 -3.52
CA PHE A 138 13.93 2.55 -4.77
C PHE A 138 14.29 1.21 -5.42
N VAL A 139 13.81 1.04 -6.64
CA VAL A 139 14.14 -0.08 -7.52
C VAL A 139 14.94 0.46 -8.71
N ASN A 140 16.12 -0.10 -8.97
CA ASN A 140 16.96 0.31 -10.07
C ASN A 140 16.47 -0.25 -11.43
N GLY A 141 17.15 0.12 -12.52
CA GLY A 141 16.79 -0.34 -13.86
C GLY A 141 16.93 -1.86 -14.10
N ASN A 142 17.63 -2.57 -13.23
CA ASN A 142 17.80 -4.03 -13.29
C ASN A 142 16.78 -4.79 -12.43
N GLY A 143 15.84 -4.09 -11.80
CA GLY A 143 14.87 -4.69 -10.88
C GLY A 143 15.43 -4.99 -9.49
N ASP A 144 16.51 -4.31 -9.06
CA ASP A 144 17.02 -4.44 -7.70
C ASP A 144 16.34 -3.42 -6.79
N PHE A 145 15.63 -3.89 -5.79
CA PHE A 145 15.18 -3.11 -4.64
C PHE A 145 16.37 -2.94 -3.70
N PHE A 146 16.97 -1.76 -3.66
CA PHE A 146 18.25 -1.57 -2.97
C PHE A 146 18.24 -0.55 -1.84
N ALA A 147 17.24 0.33 -1.78
CA ALA A 147 17.16 1.36 -0.77
C ALA A 147 15.72 1.71 -0.43
N GLY A 148 15.51 2.22 0.77
CA GLY A 148 14.22 2.76 1.19
C GLY A 148 14.34 3.72 2.35
N VAL A 149 13.37 4.63 2.44
CA VAL A 149 13.19 5.57 3.55
C VAL A 149 11.82 5.35 4.14
N THR A 150 11.70 5.43 5.45
CA THR A 150 10.42 5.32 6.17
C THR A 150 10.22 6.53 7.06
N SER A 151 9.05 7.14 7.00
CA SER A 151 8.66 8.25 7.85
C SER A 151 7.27 8.02 8.44
N PRO A 152 6.88 8.75 9.50
CA PRO A 152 5.51 8.67 10.00
C PRO A 152 4.50 9.03 8.91
N GLY A 153 3.44 8.23 8.77
CA GLY A 153 2.35 8.54 7.85
C GLY A 153 1.54 9.75 8.31
N ILE A 154 0.83 10.37 7.38
CA ILE A 154 0.07 11.61 7.62
C ILE A 154 -0.92 11.44 8.79
N ARG A 155 -1.62 10.29 8.87
CA ARG A 155 -2.58 10.01 9.96
C ARG A 155 -1.91 9.86 11.31
N ILE A 156 -0.76 9.19 11.38
CA ILE A 156 0.02 9.06 12.63
C ILE A 156 0.52 10.42 13.07
N SER A 157 1.07 11.22 12.16
CA SER A 157 1.54 12.57 12.46
C SER A 157 0.41 13.47 12.96
N ALA A 158 -0.75 13.40 12.31
CA ALA A 158 -1.93 14.13 12.75
C ALA A 158 -2.36 13.69 14.15
N LYS A 159 -2.44 12.37 14.38
CA LYS A 159 -2.86 11.78 15.65
C LYS A 159 -1.92 12.20 16.79
N ALA A 160 -0.62 12.14 16.59
CA ALA A 160 0.37 12.57 17.58
C ALA A 160 0.17 14.04 18.02
N LEU A 161 -0.24 14.93 17.10
CA LEU A 161 -0.51 16.33 17.45
C LEU A 161 -1.64 16.50 18.46
N TRP A 162 -2.77 15.79 18.28
CA TRP A 162 -3.92 15.96 19.20
C TRP A 162 -3.90 15.03 20.41
N GLU A 163 -3.16 13.93 20.37
CA GLU A 163 -3.02 13.05 21.55
C GLU A 163 -1.98 13.57 22.55
N ASP A 164 -0.88 14.18 22.06
CA ASP A 164 0.22 14.61 22.90
C ASP A 164 0.17 16.12 23.24
N ALA A 165 -0.68 16.91 22.59
CA ALA A 165 -0.78 18.34 22.84
C ALA A 165 -2.11 18.71 23.48
N ALA A 166 -2.08 19.21 24.72
CA ALA A 166 -3.25 19.47 25.57
C ALA A 166 -4.35 20.40 24.97
N LYS A 167 -4.03 21.18 23.93
CA LYS A 167 -4.94 22.19 23.36
C LYS A 167 -5.21 22.00 21.87
N LEU A 168 -4.64 20.97 21.24
CA LEU A 168 -4.86 20.73 19.82
C LEU A 168 -6.04 19.77 19.62
N PRO A 169 -7.07 20.14 18.84
CA PRO A 169 -8.23 19.29 18.59
C PRO A 169 -7.91 18.20 17.55
N GLU A 170 -8.71 17.15 17.53
CA GLU A 170 -8.78 16.23 16.38
C GLU A 170 -9.25 17.00 15.14
N ILE A 171 -8.58 16.78 14.00
CA ILE A 171 -8.86 17.52 12.77
C ILE A 171 -9.07 16.57 11.58
N GLU A 172 -9.86 17.02 10.63
CA GLU A 172 -9.94 16.40 9.30
C GLU A 172 -8.64 16.66 8.52
N ILE A 173 -8.08 15.59 7.93
CA ILE A 173 -6.89 15.69 7.08
C ILE A 173 -7.31 16.17 5.69
N LYS A 174 -7.14 17.46 5.44
CA LYS A 174 -7.38 18.08 4.13
C LYS A 174 -6.41 19.23 3.89
N LYS A 175 -6.19 19.56 2.62
CA LYS A 175 -5.35 20.68 2.25
C LYS A 175 -6.07 21.99 2.54
N PRO A 176 -5.49 22.90 3.34
CA PRO A 176 -6.03 24.26 3.49
C PRO A 176 -5.73 25.12 2.24
N SER A 177 -6.44 26.22 2.11
CA SER A 177 -6.30 27.13 0.97
C SER A 177 -4.96 27.90 0.93
N THR A 178 -4.29 28.02 2.07
CA THR A 178 -3.04 28.76 2.21
C THR A 178 -2.15 28.12 3.28
N ILE A 179 -0.83 28.27 3.11
CA ILE A 179 0.16 27.89 4.13
C ILE A 179 0.18 28.91 5.30
N LEU A 180 -0.21 30.14 5.04
CA LEU A 180 -0.29 31.23 6.05
C LEU A 180 -1.61 31.11 6.82
N ALA A 181 -1.76 30.05 7.57
CA ALA A 181 -2.95 29.77 8.37
C ALA A 181 -3.06 30.74 9.56
N ARG A 182 -4.30 31.16 9.88
CA ARG A 182 -4.60 32.10 10.96
C ARG A 182 -5.40 31.49 12.11
N GLU A 183 -5.77 30.21 12.02
CA GLU A 183 -6.54 29.46 12.99
C GLU A 183 -5.86 28.15 13.29
N THR A 184 -6.10 27.60 14.50
CA THR A 184 -5.46 26.37 14.96
C THR A 184 -5.67 25.20 13.99
N ILE A 185 -6.90 24.95 13.55
CA ILE A 185 -7.24 23.83 12.66
C ILE A 185 -6.52 23.96 11.32
N SER A 186 -6.64 25.12 10.67
CA SER A 186 -5.97 25.38 9.38
C SER A 186 -4.44 25.36 9.51
N SER A 187 -3.89 25.80 10.66
CA SER A 187 -2.45 25.72 10.95
C SER A 187 -1.97 24.28 11.04
N MET A 188 -2.69 23.41 11.76
CA MET A 188 -2.39 21.98 11.83
C MET A 188 -2.48 21.32 10.44
N GLN A 189 -3.53 21.62 9.69
CA GLN A 189 -3.71 21.11 8.32
C GLN A 189 -2.58 21.58 7.39
N ALA A 190 -2.16 22.83 7.49
CA ALA A 190 -1.05 23.38 6.71
C ALA A 190 0.27 22.66 7.03
N GLY A 191 0.58 22.48 8.31
CA GLY A 191 1.77 21.77 8.76
C GLY A 191 1.81 20.32 8.26
N LEU A 192 0.68 19.62 8.38
CA LEU A 192 0.57 18.22 7.93
C LEU A 192 0.71 18.08 6.40
N ILE A 193 -0.03 18.86 5.63
CA ILE A 193 -0.07 18.69 4.17
C ILE A 193 1.14 19.31 3.49
N PHE A 194 1.44 20.58 3.75
CA PHE A 194 2.62 21.23 3.13
C PHE A 194 3.94 20.66 3.68
N GLY A 195 3.96 20.25 4.95
CA GLY A 195 5.09 19.53 5.53
C GLY A 195 5.34 18.21 4.82
N GLN A 196 4.30 17.41 4.55
CA GLN A 196 4.43 16.15 3.81
C GLN A 196 4.84 16.37 2.35
N ILE A 197 4.35 17.43 1.69
CA ILE A 197 4.81 17.81 0.34
C ILE A 197 6.30 18.08 0.36
N GLY A 198 6.76 18.99 1.26
CA GLY A 198 8.17 19.34 1.38
C GLY A 198 9.05 18.15 1.74
N GLN A 199 8.60 17.26 2.63
CA GLN A 199 9.28 16.02 2.96
C GLN A 199 9.43 15.12 1.73
N THR A 200 8.35 14.94 0.97
CA THR A 200 8.35 14.13 -0.25
C THR A 200 9.34 14.67 -1.28
N GLU A 201 9.27 15.97 -1.56
CA GLU A 201 10.18 16.62 -2.51
C GLU A 201 11.64 16.50 -2.10
N TYR A 202 11.93 16.73 -0.82
CA TYR A 202 13.30 16.62 -0.31
C TYR A 202 13.83 15.21 -0.40
N ILE A 203 13.07 14.21 0.06
CA ILE A 203 13.49 12.80 0.06
C ILE A 203 13.69 12.31 -1.36
N VAL A 204 12.70 12.47 -2.24
CA VAL A 204 12.78 11.99 -3.63
C VAL A 204 13.93 12.63 -4.38
N LYS A 205 14.10 13.96 -4.26
CA LYS A 205 15.21 14.70 -4.88
C LYS A 205 16.57 14.14 -4.45
N ASN A 206 16.75 13.86 -3.15
CA ASN A 206 18.03 13.38 -2.64
C ASN A 206 18.24 11.89 -2.97
N MET A 207 17.23 11.05 -2.91
CA MET A 207 17.31 9.66 -3.37
C MET A 207 17.78 9.57 -4.83
N ILE A 208 17.18 10.36 -5.71
CA ILE A 208 17.57 10.42 -7.13
C ILE A 208 19.01 10.93 -7.26
N LYS A 209 19.36 12.01 -6.57
CA LYS A 209 20.71 12.58 -6.62
C LYS A 209 21.77 11.60 -6.15
N GLU A 210 21.54 10.94 -5.01
CA GLU A 210 22.51 10.01 -4.39
C GLU A 210 22.63 8.71 -5.19
N SER A 211 21.55 8.26 -5.85
CA SER A 211 21.59 7.08 -6.71
C SER A 211 22.45 7.27 -7.96
N GLY A 212 22.66 8.52 -8.41
CA GLY A 212 23.32 8.84 -9.68
C GLY A 212 22.56 8.40 -10.94
N LEU A 213 21.35 7.82 -10.77
CA LEU A 213 20.53 7.32 -11.87
C LEU A 213 19.79 8.46 -12.57
N LYS A 214 19.55 8.28 -13.88
CA LYS A 214 18.78 9.21 -14.72
C LYS A 214 17.40 8.62 -15.02
N ASP A 215 16.49 9.48 -15.44
CA ASP A 215 15.13 9.11 -15.89
C ASP A 215 14.35 8.28 -14.86
N VAL A 216 14.61 8.54 -13.57
CA VAL A 216 13.93 7.87 -12.45
C VAL A 216 12.47 8.28 -12.42
N LYS A 217 11.60 7.28 -12.52
CA LYS A 217 10.15 7.47 -12.36
C LYS A 217 9.78 7.54 -10.89
N VAL A 218 8.72 8.27 -10.58
CA VAL A 218 8.18 8.35 -9.21
C VAL A 218 6.71 8.00 -9.24
N VAL A 219 6.37 6.90 -8.61
CA VAL A 219 5.00 6.37 -8.53
C VAL A 219 4.53 6.46 -7.10
N ALA A 220 3.36 7.01 -6.86
CA ALA A 220 2.75 7.08 -5.54
C ALA A 220 1.51 6.21 -5.44
N THR A 221 1.28 5.65 -4.26
CA THR A 221 0.07 4.92 -3.86
C THR A 221 -0.37 5.32 -2.46
N GLY A 222 -1.34 4.61 -1.89
CA GLY A 222 -1.83 4.85 -0.55
C GLY A 222 -3.01 5.82 -0.48
N GLY A 223 -3.82 5.68 0.57
CA GLY A 223 -5.13 6.33 0.66
C GLY A 223 -5.11 7.86 0.73
N LEU A 224 -4.02 8.47 1.21
CA LEU A 224 -3.83 9.92 1.27
C LEU A 224 -2.89 10.44 0.18
N GLY A 225 -2.32 9.55 -0.63
CA GLY A 225 -1.34 9.89 -1.66
C GLY A 225 -1.85 10.88 -2.71
N LYS A 226 -3.13 10.81 -3.07
CA LYS A 226 -3.74 11.71 -4.06
C LYS A 226 -3.63 13.20 -3.66
N ILE A 227 -3.76 13.50 -2.36
CA ILE A 227 -3.68 14.89 -1.87
C ILE A 227 -2.27 15.43 -2.11
N ILE A 228 -1.24 14.62 -1.89
CA ILE A 228 0.16 15.01 -2.04
C ILE A 228 0.58 14.99 -3.52
N ALA A 229 0.20 13.95 -4.26
CA ALA A 229 0.57 13.79 -5.67
C ALA A 229 0.13 14.96 -6.56
N ASN A 230 -1.03 15.54 -6.26
CA ASN A 230 -1.55 16.68 -7.01
C ASN A 230 -0.80 18.00 -6.74
N GLU A 231 0.06 18.04 -5.72
CA GLU A 231 0.71 19.28 -5.23
C GLU A 231 2.22 19.34 -5.51
N THR A 232 2.77 18.27 -6.10
CA THR A 232 4.20 18.20 -6.39
C THR A 232 4.45 17.66 -7.80
N LYS A 233 5.43 18.27 -8.49
CA LYS A 233 5.90 17.79 -9.80
C LYS A 233 6.81 16.56 -9.73
N TYR A 234 7.23 16.16 -8.53
CA TYR A 234 8.11 15.00 -8.37
C TYR A 234 7.37 13.68 -8.54
N ILE A 235 6.07 13.63 -8.22
CA ILE A 235 5.25 12.43 -8.43
C ILE A 235 4.65 12.49 -9.83
N GLN A 236 5.09 11.58 -10.70
CA GLN A 236 4.61 11.50 -12.09
C GLN A 236 3.34 10.66 -12.21
N TYR A 237 3.19 9.66 -11.35
CA TYR A 237 2.07 8.72 -11.40
C TYR A 237 1.49 8.51 -10.01
N TYR A 238 0.16 8.56 -9.90
CA TYR A 238 -0.56 8.12 -8.69
C TYR A 238 -1.45 6.94 -9.06
N ASN A 239 -1.22 5.80 -8.43
CA ASN A 239 -1.97 4.58 -8.65
C ASN A 239 -2.54 4.06 -7.32
N PRO A 240 -3.85 4.26 -7.06
CA PRO A 240 -4.49 3.84 -5.80
C PRO A 240 -4.63 2.33 -5.64
N THR A 241 -4.40 1.56 -6.71
CA THR A 241 -4.53 0.10 -6.73
C THR A 241 -3.20 -0.62 -6.94
N LEU A 242 -2.08 0.11 -6.82
CA LEU A 242 -0.74 -0.39 -7.10
C LEU A 242 -0.42 -1.69 -6.36
N THR A 243 -0.72 -1.76 -5.06
CA THR A 243 -0.52 -2.94 -4.22
C THR A 243 -1.28 -4.16 -4.77
N LEU A 244 -2.56 -3.99 -5.11
CA LEU A 244 -3.38 -5.07 -5.67
C LEU A 244 -2.85 -5.53 -7.04
N GLU A 245 -2.43 -4.60 -7.88
CA GLU A 245 -1.80 -4.90 -9.18
C GLU A 245 -0.48 -5.65 -9.00
N GLY A 246 0.36 -5.22 -8.07
CA GLY A 246 1.60 -5.90 -7.73
C GLY A 246 1.37 -7.35 -7.29
N MET A 247 0.37 -7.58 -6.45
CA MET A 247 -0.03 -8.93 -6.03
C MET A 247 -0.48 -9.79 -7.21
N ARG A 248 -1.33 -9.25 -8.10
CA ARG A 248 -1.76 -9.94 -9.31
C ARG A 248 -0.57 -10.32 -10.20
N LEU A 249 0.39 -9.42 -10.37
CA LEU A 249 1.59 -9.65 -11.16
C LEU A 249 2.48 -10.74 -10.55
N ILE A 250 2.67 -10.74 -9.23
CA ILE A 250 3.39 -11.79 -8.51
C ILE A 250 2.69 -13.14 -8.71
N TYR A 251 1.36 -13.19 -8.52
CA TYR A 251 0.57 -14.40 -8.73
C TYR A 251 0.75 -14.95 -10.15
N ALA A 252 0.66 -14.09 -11.17
CA ALA A 252 0.82 -14.50 -12.56
C ALA A 252 2.21 -15.09 -12.86
N LYS A 253 3.27 -14.64 -12.17
CA LYS A 253 4.63 -15.18 -12.31
C LYS A 253 4.81 -16.58 -11.72
N GLN A 254 3.99 -16.97 -10.73
CA GLN A 254 4.04 -18.33 -10.15
C GLN A 254 3.35 -19.38 -11.05
N LYS A 255 2.42 -18.96 -11.90
CA LYS A 255 1.67 -19.86 -12.80
C LYS A 255 2.37 -20.13 -14.14
N ARG A 256 3.46 -19.42 -14.41
CA ARG A 256 4.34 -19.63 -15.58
C ARG A 256 5.47 -20.58 -15.22
#